data_7c4b1215c85f7588de692443bd48d836
#
_entry.id   7c4b1215c85f7588de692443bd48d836
#
_cell.length_a   1.000
_cell.length_b   1.000
_cell.length_c   1.000
_cell.angle_alpha   90.00
_cell.angle_beta   90.00
_cell.angle_gamma   90.00
#
_symmetry.space_group_name_H-M   'P 1'
#
loop_
_entity.id
_entity.type
_entity.pdbx_description
1 polymer ?
#
loop_
_entity_poly.entity_id
_entity_poly.type
_entity_poly.pdbx_seq_one_letter_code
_entity_poly.pdbx_strand_id
1 'polypeptide(L)'
;MKPPPLKFAPTIAVSASGEHTGFAGTLSIGTEATTLLVVELVRSADWAAGVVLVNGHGGNHGAISAAVEILVAEGRTVMAWWPRWPVRRDGGPADLHAGRIETSMMLAIDPGMVRLERAVAGPDATVEELRASGVRAVSPSGVLGDPDGASGREGESFITEFVDDLVHRIERWRPLRRPAADA
;
A
#
# COMPACT_ATOMS: atom_id res chain seq x y z
N MET A 1 -14.97 26.56 2.61
CA MET A 1 -14.59 26.13 3.97
C MET A 1 -13.25 25.43 3.83
N LYS A 2 -12.21 25.86 4.57
CA LYS A 2 -10.91 25.16 4.51
C LYS A 2 -11.08 23.70 4.97
N PRO A 3 -10.45 22.72 4.29
CA PRO A 3 -10.44 21.36 4.79
C PRO A 3 -9.81 21.32 6.20
N PRO A 4 -10.22 20.42 7.08
CA PRO A 4 -9.59 20.26 8.38
C PRO A 4 -8.10 19.92 8.19
N PRO A 5 -7.22 20.38 9.10
CA PRO A 5 -5.81 20.08 9.00
C PRO A 5 -5.59 18.57 9.08
N LEU A 6 -4.83 18.02 8.12
CA LEU A 6 -4.40 16.62 8.17
C LEU A 6 -3.31 16.46 9.23
N LYS A 7 -3.39 15.35 9.97
CA LYS A 7 -2.34 14.89 10.88
C LYS A 7 -1.87 13.53 10.41
N PHE A 8 -0.57 13.30 10.43
CA PHE A 8 0.04 12.06 10.02
C PHE A 8 0.43 11.25 11.26
N ALA A 9 -0.03 10.01 11.32
CA ALA A 9 0.44 9.04 12.29
C ALA A 9 1.75 8.39 11.81
N PRO A 10 2.55 7.80 12.70
CA PRO A 10 3.69 6.98 12.31
C PRO A 10 3.29 5.85 11.37
N THR A 11 4.18 5.51 10.44
CA THR A 11 3.98 4.40 9.51
C THR A 11 4.04 3.06 10.27
N ILE A 12 3.14 2.13 9.92
CA ILE A 12 3.21 0.73 10.34
C ILE A 12 4.24 0.04 9.45
N ALA A 13 5.46 -0.12 9.94
CA ALA A 13 6.59 -0.65 9.17
C ALA A 13 6.58 -2.18 9.01
N VAL A 14 5.89 -2.90 9.90
CA VAL A 14 5.75 -4.37 9.86
C VAL A 14 4.27 -4.72 9.89
N SER A 15 3.80 -5.44 8.88
CA SER A 15 2.40 -5.76 8.69
C SER A 15 2.21 -7.17 8.10
N ALA A 16 1.17 -7.43 7.32
CA ALA A 16 0.93 -8.72 6.69
C ALA A 16 1.78 -8.88 5.43
N SER A 17 2.87 -9.63 5.52
CA SER A 17 3.80 -9.93 4.42
C SER A 17 4.09 -11.44 4.32
N GLY A 18 3.12 -12.26 4.66
CA GLY A 18 3.27 -13.73 4.68
C GLY A 18 3.60 -14.34 3.32
N GLU A 19 3.17 -13.71 2.22
CA GLU A 19 3.48 -14.11 0.85
C GLU A 19 4.97 -14.01 0.50
N HIS A 20 5.73 -13.21 1.26
CA HIS A 20 7.18 -13.07 1.13
C HIS A 20 7.98 -13.97 2.08
N THR A 21 7.30 -14.85 2.81
CA THR A 21 7.98 -15.84 3.69
C THR A 21 8.99 -16.65 2.88
N GLY A 22 10.20 -16.78 3.44
CA GLY A 22 11.31 -17.46 2.77
C GLY A 22 12.36 -16.53 2.16
N PHE A 23 12.11 -15.23 2.05
CA PHE A 23 13.16 -14.23 1.79
C PHE A 23 13.76 -13.75 3.10
N ALA A 24 15.08 -13.75 3.17
CA ALA A 24 15.81 -13.29 4.36
C ALA A 24 15.49 -11.81 4.63
N GLY A 25 15.19 -11.48 5.89
CA GLY A 25 14.82 -10.13 6.31
C GLY A 25 13.33 -9.84 6.29
N THR A 26 12.48 -10.72 5.74
CA THR A 26 11.02 -10.56 5.81
C THR A 26 10.54 -10.67 7.26
N LEU A 27 9.82 -9.64 7.71
CA LEU A 27 9.09 -9.64 8.97
C LEU A 27 7.60 -9.50 8.67
N SER A 28 6.80 -10.40 9.20
CA SER A 28 5.35 -10.38 9.05
C SER A 28 4.68 -10.68 10.38
N ILE A 29 3.66 -9.89 10.74
CA ILE A 29 2.80 -10.19 11.88
C ILE A 29 1.54 -10.95 11.48
N GLY A 30 1.35 -11.20 10.17
CA GLY A 30 0.19 -11.90 9.63
C GLY A 30 -1.06 -11.01 9.51
N THR A 31 -2.05 -11.55 8.81
CA THR A 31 -3.28 -10.82 8.46
C THR A 31 -4.12 -10.47 9.69
N GLU A 32 -4.32 -11.42 10.60
CA GLU A 32 -5.16 -11.22 11.80
C GLU A 32 -4.58 -10.16 12.73
N ALA A 33 -3.28 -10.24 13.04
CA ALA A 33 -2.63 -9.26 13.89
C ALA A 33 -2.58 -7.86 13.24
N THR A 34 -2.39 -7.78 11.91
CA THR A 34 -2.45 -6.52 11.17
C THR A 34 -3.87 -5.94 11.22
N THR A 35 -4.91 -6.75 11.06
CA THR A 35 -6.30 -6.31 11.19
C THR A 35 -6.56 -5.72 12.57
N LEU A 36 -6.19 -6.44 13.62
CA LEU A 36 -6.39 -5.98 15.01
C LEU A 36 -5.62 -4.69 15.28
N LEU A 37 -4.36 -4.60 14.85
CA LEU A 37 -3.53 -3.41 15.00
C LEU A 37 -4.20 -2.18 14.36
N VAL A 38 -4.68 -2.31 13.11
CA VAL A 38 -5.36 -1.21 12.41
C VAL A 38 -6.65 -0.83 13.12
N VAL A 39 -7.45 -1.80 13.56
CA VAL A 39 -8.70 -1.56 14.30
C VAL A 39 -8.43 -0.77 15.58
N GLU A 40 -7.47 -1.18 16.40
CA GLU A 40 -7.17 -0.51 17.66
C GLU A 40 -6.56 0.89 17.46
N LEU A 41 -5.71 1.07 16.45
CA LEU A 41 -5.19 2.40 16.11
C LEU A 41 -6.30 3.37 15.70
N VAL A 42 -7.24 2.92 14.87
CA VAL A 42 -8.37 3.76 14.45
C VAL A 42 -9.34 4.01 15.62
N ARG A 43 -9.57 3.03 16.47
CA ARG A 43 -10.36 3.21 17.72
C ARG A 43 -9.75 4.26 18.63
N SER A 44 -8.43 4.27 18.78
CA SER A 44 -7.70 5.24 19.60
C SER A 44 -7.73 6.66 19.02
N ALA A 45 -8.07 6.80 17.74
CA ALA A 45 -8.17 8.09 17.03
C ALA A 45 -9.58 8.71 17.07
N ASP A 46 -10.40 8.42 18.07
CA ASP A 46 -11.78 8.95 18.20
C ASP A 46 -11.89 10.47 18.28
N TRP A 47 -10.79 11.15 18.61
CA TRP A 47 -10.67 12.61 18.56
C TRP A 47 -10.63 13.17 17.13
N ALA A 48 -10.38 12.34 16.12
CA ALA A 48 -10.33 12.74 14.71
C ALA A 48 -11.72 12.70 14.07
N ALA A 49 -11.97 13.57 13.11
CA ALA A 49 -13.20 13.54 12.32
C ALA A 49 -13.32 12.28 11.44
N GLY A 50 -12.21 11.65 11.13
CA GLY A 50 -12.11 10.41 10.38
C GLY A 50 -10.66 10.03 10.15
N VAL A 51 -10.43 8.78 9.75
CA VAL A 51 -9.08 8.23 9.51
C VAL A 51 -8.95 7.76 8.08
N VAL A 52 -7.85 8.13 7.44
CA VAL A 52 -7.47 7.64 6.10
C VAL A 52 -6.33 6.65 6.26
N LEU A 53 -6.56 5.41 5.85
CA LEU A 53 -5.56 4.35 5.79
C LEU A 53 -4.91 4.38 4.41
N VAL A 54 -3.64 4.78 4.34
CA VAL A 54 -2.86 4.79 3.10
C VAL A 54 -2.05 3.51 3.04
N ASN A 55 -2.36 2.64 2.08
CA ASN A 55 -1.71 1.35 1.95
C ASN A 55 -0.82 1.29 0.71
N GLY A 56 0.47 1.01 0.90
CA GLY A 56 1.46 0.81 -0.16
C GLY A 56 1.85 -0.66 -0.36
N HIS A 57 1.18 -1.63 0.28
CA HIS A 57 1.58 -3.03 0.22
C HIS A 57 0.40 -3.96 -0.08
N GLY A 58 0.49 -4.72 -1.17
CA GLY A 58 -0.58 -5.62 -1.64
C GLY A 58 -0.99 -6.69 -0.62
N GLY A 59 -0.05 -7.23 0.15
CA GLY A 59 -0.30 -8.23 1.19
C GLY A 59 -1.26 -7.76 2.29
N ASN A 60 -1.35 -6.46 2.52
CA ASN A 60 -2.25 -5.88 3.52
C ASN A 60 -3.71 -5.81 3.09
N HIS A 61 -4.04 -6.09 1.83
CA HIS A 61 -5.40 -5.86 1.29
C HIS A 61 -6.48 -6.53 2.15
N GLY A 62 -6.28 -7.81 2.48
CA GLY A 62 -7.25 -8.57 3.31
C GLY A 62 -7.39 -7.99 4.71
N ALA A 63 -6.27 -7.67 5.35
CA ALA A 63 -6.26 -7.12 6.70
C ALA A 63 -6.96 -5.76 6.79
N ILE A 64 -6.67 -4.86 5.85
CA ILE A 64 -7.25 -3.52 5.83
C ILE A 64 -8.74 -3.58 5.47
N SER A 65 -9.14 -4.43 4.52
CA SER A 65 -10.56 -4.61 4.18
C SER A 65 -11.35 -5.09 5.39
N ALA A 66 -10.88 -6.11 6.10
CA ALA A 66 -11.52 -6.61 7.31
C ALA A 66 -11.57 -5.55 8.41
N ALA A 67 -10.49 -4.80 8.62
CA ALA A 67 -10.47 -3.71 9.59
C ALA A 67 -11.50 -2.61 9.25
N VAL A 68 -11.60 -2.22 7.99
CA VAL A 68 -12.59 -1.23 7.54
C VAL A 68 -14.02 -1.71 7.78
N GLU A 69 -14.32 -2.97 7.49
CA GLU A 69 -15.66 -3.55 7.74
C GLU A 69 -16.02 -3.48 9.22
N ILE A 70 -15.11 -3.87 10.12
CA ILE A 70 -15.31 -3.79 11.58
C ILE A 70 -15.57 -2.34 12.00
N LEU A 71 -14.70 -1.42 11.57
CA LEU A 71 -14.76 -0.02 11.98
C LEU A 71 -16.00 0.71 11.46
N VAL A 72 -16.43 0.40 10.23
CA VAL A 72 -17.67 0.93 9.66
C VAL A 72 -18.88 0.39 10.42
N ALA A 73 -18.91 -0.90 10.77
CA ALA A 73 -19.95 -1.49 11.59
C ALA A 73 -20.05 -0.86 12.99
N GLU A 74 -18.93 -0.37 13.53
CA GLU A 74 -18.88 0.43 14.78
C GLU A 74 -19.30 1.89 14.61
N GLY A 75 -19.70 2.31 13.39
CA GLY A 75 -20.08 3.69 13.08
C GLY A 75 -18.90 4.66 12.99
N ARG A 76 -17.67 4.15 12.80
CA ARG A 76 -16.48 4.97 12.64
C ARG A 76 -16.32 5.47 11.20
N THR A 77 -15.78 6.67 11.05
CA THR A 77 -15.49 7.25 9.75
C THR A 77 -14.08 6.89 9.34
N VAL A 78 -13.96 5.94 8.42
CA VAL A 78 -12.68 5.43 7.92
C VAL A 78 -12.72 5.28 6.41
N MET A 79 -11.61 5.59 5.76
CA MET A 79 -11.40 5.38 4.33
C MET A 79 -10.07 4.65 4.14
N ALA A 80 -10.04 3.63 3.31
CA ALA A 80 -8.80 3.03 2.86
C ALA A 80 -8.49 3.48 1.43
N TRP A 81 -7.21 3.75 1.18
CA TRP A 81 -6.70 4.11 -0.13
C TRP A 81 -5.53 3.22 -0.51
N TRP A 82 -5.52 2.81 -1.79
CA TRP A 82 -4.46 2.06 -2.45
C TRP A 82 -4.04 2.79 -3.71
N PRO A 83 -2.75 2.81 -4.07
CA PRO A 83 -2.31 3.27 -5.37
C PRO A 83 -2.94 2.41 -6.46
N ARG A 84 -3.40 3.03 -7.53
CA ARG A 84 -3.87 2.33 -8.73
C ARG A 84 -2.71 2.22 -9.69
N TRP A 85 -2.14 1.04 -9.79
CA TRP A 85 -1.06 0.80 -10.73
C TRP A 85 -1.53 1.05 -12.16
N PRO A 86 -0.76 1.79 -12.97
CA PRO A 86 -1.09 1.96 -14.37
C PRO A 86 -1.05 0.60 -15.09
N VAL A 87 -2.10 0.31 -15.83
CA VAL A 87 -2.14 -0.89 -16.67
C VAL A 87 -1.17 -0.70 -17.83
N ARG A 88 -0.23 -1.63 -18.00
CA ARG A 88 0.68 -1.62 -19.15
C ARG A 88 -0.11 -1.74 -20.45
N ARG A 89 0.09 -0.76 -21.36
CA ARG A 89 -0.59 -0.72 -22.66
C ARG A 89 0.12 -1.55 -23.73
N ASP A 90 1.34 -1.96 -23.46
CA ASP A 90 2.22 -2.72 -24.39
C ASP A 90 2.05 -4.24 -24.29
N GLY A 91 1.12 -4.73 -23.44
CA GLY A 91 0.88 -6.16 -23.24
C GLY A 91 2.01 -6.88 -22.49
N GLY A 92 2.94 -6.14 -21.91
CA GLY A 92 4.00 -6.72 -21.07
C GLY A 92 3.46 -7.31 -19.77
N PRO A 93 4.31 -8.05 -19.02
CA PRO A 93 3.94 -8.70 -17.78
C PRO A 93 3.37 -7.72 -16.77
N ALA A 94 2.44 -8.19 -15.92
CA ALA A 94 1.89 -7.38 -14.84
C ALA A 94 3.02 -6.95 -13.89
N ASP A 95 3.08 -5.66 -13.57
CA ASP A 95 4.04 -5.12 -12.61
C ASP A 95 3.47 -5.30 -11.19
N LEU A 96 3.62 -6.52 -10.63
CA LEU A 96 3.02 -6.89 -9.36
C LEU A 96 3.93 -6.65 -8.17
N HIS A 97 5.26 -6.73 -8.35
CA HIS A 97 6.24 -6.55 -7.28
C HIS A 97 7.65 -6.33 -7.83
N ALA A 98 8.32 -5.31 -7.32
CA ALA A 98 9.70 -4.95 -7.66
C ALA A 98 9.97 -4.79 -9.18
N GLY A 99 8.95 -4.52 -9.98
CA GLY A 99 9.08 -4.23 -11.39
C GLY A 99 9.37 -2.74 -11.63
N ARG A 100 9.04 -2.24 -12.82
CA ARG A 100 9.43 -0.90 -13.26
C ARG A 100 8.86 0.22 -12.40
N ILE A 101 7.59 0.10 -11.98
CA ILE A 101 6.91 1.17 -11.23
C ILE A 101 7.56 1.32 -9.85
N GLU A 102 7.64 0.23 -9.07
CA GLU A 102 8.22 0.29 -7.72
C GLU A 102 9.71 0.63 -7.77
N THR A 103 10.46 0.08 -8.71
CA THR A 103 11.88 0.40 -8.90
C THR A 103 12.07 1.87 -9.26
N SER A 104 11.22 2.44 -10.14
CA SER A 104 11.26 3.87 -10.47
C SER A 104 10.95 4.74 -9.26
N MET A 105 9.93 4.39 -8.47
CA MET A 105 9.61 5.13 -7.25
C MET A 105 10.74 5.06 -6.23
N MET A 106 11.38 3.91 -6.05
CA MET A 106 12.54 3.78 -5.17
C MET A 106 13.74 4.61 -5.66
N LEU A 107 13.97 4.66 -6.98
CA LEU A 107 14.99 5.54 -7.57
C LEU A 107 14.71 7.03 -7.33
N ALA A 108 13.43 7.43 -7.26
CA ALA A 108 13.05 8.80 -6.94
C ALA A 108 13.21 9.11 -5.44
N ILE A 109 12.90 8.16 -4.56
CA ILE A 109 12.91 8.35 -3.10
C ILE A 109 14.34 8.25 -2.55
N ASP A 110 15.04 7.17 -2.89
CA ASP A 110 16.41 6.90 -2.44
C ASP A 110 17.16 6.04 -3.49
N PRO A 111 17.82 6.67 -4.46
CA PRO A 111 18.54 5.96 -5.51
C PRO A 111 19.69 5.09 -4.97
N GLY A 112 20.23 5.41 -3.78
CA GLY A 112 21.28 4.63 -3.15
C GLY A 112 20.84 3.24 -2.67
N MET A 113 19.54 3.02 -2.52
CA MET A 113 18.96 1.72 -2.16
C MET A 113 18.74 0.80 -3.36
N VAL A 114 18.78 1.32 -4.59
CA VAL A 114 18.50 0.55 -5.82
C VAL A 114 19.79 0.13 -6.51
N ARG A 115 19.87 -1.14 -6.87
CA ARG A 115 20.99 -1.74 -7.59
C ARG A 115 20.54 -2.22 -8.96
N LEU A 116 20.39 -1.27 -9.90
CA LEU A 116 19.91 -1.57 -11.25
C LEU A 116 20.77 -2.60 -11.99
N GLU A 117 22.07 -2.64 -11.70
CA GLU A 117 22.98 -3.63 -12.27
C GLU A 117 22.68 -5.09 -11.86
N ARG A 118 21.82 -5.27 -10.85
CA ARG A 118 21.33 -6.57 -10.38
C ARG A 118 19.88 -6.83 -10.74
N ALA A 119 19.24 -5.86 -11.39
CA ALA A 119 17.86 -5.99 -11.76
C ALA A 119 17.68 -7.13 -12.79
N VAL A 120 16.67 -7.96 -12.56
CA VAL A 120 16.28 -9.04 -13.46
C VAL A 120 14.78 -9.03 -13.64
N ALA A 121 14.31 -9.30 -14.85
CA ALA A 121 12.88 -9.49 -15.09
C ALA A 121 12.39 -10.74 -14.35
N GLY A 122 11.22 -10.61 -13.72
CA GLY A 122 10.53 -11.72 -13.08
C GLY A 122 9.58 -12.43 -14.05
N PRO A 123 9.06 -13.60 -13.65
CA PRO A 123 8.05 -14.30 -14.44
C PRO A 123 6.72 -13.55 -14.43
N ASP A 124 5.91 -13.80 -15.45
CA ASP A 124 4.48 -13.50 -15.40
C ASP A 124 3.82 -14.31 -14.31
N ALA A 125 3.02 -13.65 -13.49
CA ALA A 125 2.31 -14.31 -12.40
C ALA A 125 0.96 -13.62 -12.17
N THR A 126 0.03 -14.38 -11.63
CA THR A 126 -1.25 -13.88 -11.17
C THR A 126 -1.27 -13.72 -9.64
N VAL A 127 -2.11 -12.82 -9.14
CA VAL A 127 -2.31 -12.67 -7.69
C VAL A 127 -2.79 -13.98 -7.04
N GLU A 128 -3.52 -14.81 -7.79
CA GLU A 128 -4.02 -16.10 -7.32
C GLU A 128 -2.88 -17.10 -7.11
N GLU A 129 -1.94 -17.20 -8.05
CA GLU A 129 -0.73 -18.03 -7.91
C GLU A 129 0.11 -17.59 -6.71
N LEU A 130 0.27 -16.29 -6.51
CA LEU A 130 1.02 -15.76 -5.37
C LEU A 130 0.35 -16.09 -4.03
N ARG A 131 -0.97 -16.04 -3.96
CA ARG A 131 -1.73 -16.43 -2.76
C ARG A 131 -1.63 -17.92 -2.47
N ALA A 132 -1.62 -18.77 -3.51
CA ALA A 132 -1.56 -20.21 -3.36
C ALA A 132 -0.15 -20.70 -2.98
N SER A 133 0.91 -20.11 -3.52
CA SER A 133 2.27 -20.67 -3.47
C SER A 133 3.29 -19.78 -2.76
N GLY A 134 2.95 -18.50 -2.56
CA GLY A 134 3.89 -17.47 -2.10
C GLY A 134 4.83 -16.97 -3.20
N VAL A 135 5.39 -15.79 -2.99
CA VAL A 135 6.23 -15.11 -3.99
C VAL A 135 7.48 -15.93 -4.32
N ARG A 136 8.15 -16.53 -3.34
CA ARG A 136 9.42 -17.25 -3.56
C ARG A 136 9.28 -18.49 -4.44
N ALA A 137 8.14 -19.18 -4.37
CA ALA A 137 7.89 -20.35 -5.21
C ALA A 137 7.66 -19.97 -6.68
N VAL A 138 7.05 -18.81 -6.92
CA VAL A 138 6.78 -18.29 -8.27
C VAL A 138 7.99 -17.56 -8.83
N SER A 139 8.64 -16.73 -8.02
CA SER A 139 9.83 -15.96 -8.39
C SER A 139 10.93 -16.12 -7.34
N PRO A 140 11.97 -16.91 -7.60
CA PRO A 140 13.10 -17.04 -6.69
C PRO A 140 13.87 -15.73 -6.43
N SER A 141 13.83 -14.78 -7.36
CA SER A 141 14.41 -13.43 -7.20
C SER A 141 13.50 -12.49 -6.38
N GLY A 142 12.21 -12.80 -6.29
CA GLY A 142 11.18 -11.94 -5.72
C GLY A 142 10.57 -10.94 -6.71
N VAL A 143 11.18 -10.72 -7.87
CA VAL A 143 10.67 -9.78 -8.88
C VAL A 143 9.48 -10.40 -9.62
N LEU A 144 8.40 -9.65 -9.76
CA LEU A 144 7.16 -10.00 -10.46
C LEU A 144 6.78 -8.84 -11.39
N GLY A 145 7.54 -8.70 -12.44
CA GLY A 145 7.50 -7.61 -13.41
C GLY A 145 8.86 -7.46 -14.07
N ASP A 146 9.04 -6.40 -14.83
CA ASP A 146 10.30 -6.10 -15.49
C ASP A 146 10.79 -4.71 -15.05
N PRO A 147 11.89 -4.62 -14.28
CA PRO A 147 12.46 -3.35 -13.84
C PRO A 147 13.24 -2.60 -14.92
N ASP A 148 13.40 -3.18 -16.12
CA ASP A 148 14.14 -2.53 -17.20
C ASP A 148 13.55 -1.16 -17.57
N GLY A 149 14.41 -0.20 -17.82
CA GLY A 149 14.03 1.18 -18.13
C GLY A 149 13.47 1.99 -16.93
N ALA A 150 13.48 1.45 -15.70
CA ALA A 150 13.11 2.22 -14.52
C ALA A 150 13.99 3.47 -14.35
N SER A 151 13.38 4.58 -13.93
CA SER A 151 14.09 5.84 -13.71
C SER A 151 13.48 6.68 -12.61
N GLY A 152 14.32 7.45 -11.89
CA GLY A 152 13.84 8.37 -10.83
C GLY A 152 12.82 9.38 -11.34
N ARG A 153 13.00 9.90 -12.56
CA ARG A 153 12.04 10.84 -13.18
C ARG A 153 10.66 10.20 -13.40
N GLU A 154 10.62 8.95 -13.85
CA GLU A 154 9.35 8.21 -13.98
C GLU A 154 8.74 7.94 -12.60
N GLY A 155 9.57 7.62 -11.60
CA GLY A 155 9.15 7.46 -10.22
C GLY A 155 8.52 8.71 -9.61
N GLU A 156 9.10 9.89 -9.85
CA GLU A 156 8.51 11.18 -9.45
C GLU A 156 7.12 11.38 -10.06
N SER A 157 6.93 11.00 -11.33
CA SER A 157 5.63 11.08 -12.00
C SER A 157 4.61 10.17 -11.34
N PHE A 158 4.95 8.91 -11.06
CA PHE A 158 4.06 7.97 -10.36
C PHE A 158 3.69 8.47 -8.97
N ILE A 159 4.67 8.92 -8.19
CA ILE A 159 4.42 9.46 -6.85
C ILE A 159 3.47 10.65 -6.92
N THR A 160 3.67 11.56 -7.89
CA THR A 160 2.80 12.72 -8.10
C THR A 160 1.37 12.29 -8.41
N GLU A 161 1.18 11.36 -9.35
CA GLU A 161 -0.13 10.85 -9.72
C GLU A 161 -0.85 10.18 -8.53
N PHE A 162 -0.13 9.41 -7.70
CA PHE A 162 -0.69 8.77 -6.52
C PHE A 162 -1.07 9.77 -5.45
N VAL A 163 -0.25 10.79 -5.23
CA VAL A 163 -0.56 11.87 -4.29
C VAL A 163 -1.78 12.65 -4.76
N ASP A 164 -1.88 12.98 -6.03
CA ASP A 164 -3.01 13.71 -6.60
C ASP A 164 -4.32 12.91 -6.49
N ASP A 165 -4.30 11.59 -6.79
CA ASP A 165 -5.47 10.72 -6.60
C ASP A 165 -5.88 10.65 -5.12
N LEU A 166 -4.92 10.48 -4.21
CA LEU A 166 -5.19 10.45 -2.77
C LEU A 166 -5.80 11.75 -2.29
N VAL A 167 -5.21 12.90 -2.64
CA VAL A 167 -5.72 14.22 -2.26
C VAL A 167 -7.13 14.42 -2.79
N HIS A 168 -7.36 14.13 -4.07
CA HIS A 168 -8.68 14.23 -4.69
C HIS A 168 -9.73 13.37 -3.97
N ARG A 169 -9.37 12.15 -3.55
CA ARG A 169 -10.26 11.28 -2.79
C ARG A 169 -10.56 11.81 -1.41
N ILE A 170 -9.55 12.34 -0.70
CA ILE A 170 -9.74 12.95 0.62
C ILE A 170 -10.66 14.17 0.52
N GLU A 171 -10.50 15.01 -0.50
CA GLU A 171 -11.33 16.19 -0.71
C GLU A 171 -12.81 15.83 -0.99
N ARG A 172 -13.05 14.74 -1.69
CA ARG A 172 -14.41 14.23 -1.96
C ARG A 172 -14.99 13.44 -0.81
N TRP A 173 -14.14 12.83 0.00
CA TRP A 173 -14.54 12.09 1.18
C TRP A 173 -14.86 13.06 2.30
N ARG A 174 -16.15 13.19 2.62
CA ARG A 174 -16.62 14.05 3.69
C ARG A 174 -16.96 13.19 4.90
N PRO A 175 -16.07 13.13 5.91
CA PRO A 175 -16.41 12.45 7.14
C PRO A 175 -17.64 13.14 7.74
N LEU A 176 -18.62 12.32 8.14
CA LEU A 176 -19.76 12.80 8.90
C LEU A 176 -19.20 13.41 10.18
N ARG A 177 -19.44 14.72 10.40
CA ARG A 177 -19.08 15.36 11.66
C ARG A 177 -19.79 14.62 12.78
N ARG A 178 -19.05 13.91 13.61
CA ARG A 178 -19.59 13.55 14.93
C ARG A 178 -19.91 14.86 15.65
N PRO A 179 -21.11 15.00 16.25
CA PRO A 179 -21.34 16.10 17.17
C PRO A 179 -20.22 16.02 18.23
N ALA A 180 -19.64 17.17 18.56
CA ALA A 180 -18.69 17.24 19.65
C ALA A 180 -19.34 16.57 20.85
N ALA A 181 -18.70 15.52 21.41
CA ALA A 181 -19.10 15.02 22.71
C ALA A 181 -18.97 16.23 23.66
N ASP A 182 -20.07 16.63 24.22
CA ASP A 182 -20.09 17.70 25.23
C ASP A 182 -19.08 17.31 26.32
N ALA A 183 -18.06 18.16 26.48
CA ALA A 183 -17.00 18.01 27.45
C ALA A 183 -17.53 18.31 28.87
#